data_8e5f50f0014f2bf4c34c9d68f17f28c9
#
_entry.id   8e5f50f0014f2bf4c34c9d68f17f28c9
#
_cell.length_a   1.000
_cell.length_b   1.000
_cell.length_c   1.000
_cell.angle_alpha   90.00
_cell.angle_beta   90.00
_cell.angle_gamma   90.00
#
_symmetry.space_group_name_H-M   'P 1'
#
loop_
_entity.id
_entity.type
_entity.pdbx_description
1 polymer ?
#
loop_
_entity_poly.entity_id
_entity_poly.type
_entity_poly.pdbx_seq_one_letter_code
_entity_poly.pdbx_strand_id
1 'polypeptide(L)'
;MHNTLIRNLTLATALLSGAALAAPLSVTVYNPGEKAIFPVSSSLVTGDKEAILIDAQFDVQHGQALVDMIKKSGKKLTTVYISAGDPDFYFGLEPVMAAFPDVKVLADQHVVDHINQTKDAKLSYWSPILGKGAPKSLTVPQVMTASHLTLDGEKIEIKEMNTPNAYLWAPSIKTAFGGVPVYHGVHVWMADSQTKSARSNWVKALDNLLALKPERVVPGHFLGTAPKGTAAVTFTRDYVQRFEQELAKAKNSDQLIDGLKKAFPSLPVDDGLAIGAKVNMGEMKW
;
A
#
# COMPACT_ATOMS: atom_id res chain seq x y z
N MET A 1 -69.33 44.97 28.61
CA MET A 1 -68.57 44.78 27.39
C MET A 1 -67.12 44.48 27.76
N HIS A 2 -66.76 43.18 27.80
CA HIS A 2 -65.37 42.76 28.08
C HIS A 2 -64.86 42.02 26.87
N ASN A 3 -63.85 42.63 26.18
CA ASN A 3 -63.14 42.01 25.09
C ASN A 3 -61.96 41.20 25.63
N THR A 4 -62.02 39.88 25.53
CA THR A 4 -60.90 39.00 25.87
C THR A 4 -60.06 38.75 24.58
N LEU A 5 -58.86 39.26 24.55
CA LEU A 5 -57.87 39.01 23.51
C LEU A 5 -57.16 37.67 23.80
N ILE A 6 -57.43 36.66 22.94
CA ILE A 6 -56.69 35.41 22.94
C ILE A 6 -55.39 35.59 22.15
N ARG A 7 -54.25 35.53 22.81
CA ARG A 7 -52.92 35.51 22.22
C ARG A 7 -52.55 34.06 21.84
N ASN A 8 -52.55 33.77 20.54
CA ASN A 8 -52.00 32.51 20.03
C ASN A 8 -50.48 32.54 20.14
N LEU A 9 -49.91 31.68 20.99
CA LEU A 9 -48.49 31.47 21.12
C LEU A 9 -48.08 30.33 20.18
N THR A 10 -47.48 30.66 19.00
CA THR A 10 -46.96 29.68 18.06
C THR A 10 -45.60 29.22 18.56
N LEU A 11 -45.52 27.99 19.03
CA LEU A 11 -44.28 27.34 19.45
C LEU A 11 -43.53 26.89 18.21
N ALA A 12 -42.48 27.59 17.81
CA ALA A 12 -41.58 27.17 16.72
C ALA A 12 -40.61 26.15 17.28
N THR A 13 -40.83 24.88 16.96
CA THR A 13 -39.87 23.77 17.24
C THR A 13 -38.74 23.85 16.23
N ALA A 14 -37.59 24.37 16.63
CA ALA A 14 -36.39 24.31 15.82
C ALA A 14 -35.86 22.85 15.85
N LEU A 15 -35.99 22.15 14.74
CA LEU A 15 -35.32 20.87 14.49
C LEU A 15 -33.83 21.15 14.33
N LEU A 16 -33.06 20.98 15.37
CA LEU A 16 -31.60 20.87 15.31
C LEU A 16 -31.26 19.55 14.63
N SER A 17 -31.06 19.59 13.31
CA SER A 17 -30.42 18.49 12.58
C SER A 17 -28.99 18.38 13.07
N GLY A 18 -28.75 17.55 14.07
CA GLY A 18 -27.40 17.17 14.47
C GLY A 18 -26.74 16.47 13.27
N ALA A 19 -25.79 17.11 12.63
CA ALA A 19 -24.90 16.43 11.73
C ALA A 19 -24.19 15.35 12.55
N ALA A 20 -24.55 14.10 12.35
CA ALA A 20 -23.81 12.98 12.90
C ALA A 20 -22.38 13.10 12.35
N LEU A 21 -21.42 13.38 13.21
CA LEU A 21 -20.01 13.32 12.84
C LEU A 21 -19.73 11.89 12.41
N ALA A 22 -19.27 11.72 11.17
CA ALA A 22 -18.83 10.41 10.69
C ALA A 22 -17.75 9.86 11.65
N ALA A 23 -17.83 8.58 11.97
CA ALA A 23 -16.80 7.95 12.77
C ALA A 23 -15.45 8.08 12.04
N PRO A 24 -14.35 8.39 12.75
CA PRO A 24 -13.05 8.52 12.11
C PRO A 24 -12.65 7.23 11.42
N LEU A 25 -11.98 7.31 10.27
CA LEU A 25 -11.45 6.15 9.57
C LEU A 25 -10.50 5.35 10.49
N SER A 26 -10.50 4.04 10.35
CA SER A 26 -9.57 3.14 11.04
C SER A 26 -8.79 2.31 10.03
N VAL A 27 -7.52 2.01 10.31
CA VAL A 27 -6.66 1.18 9.46
C VAL A 27 -6.17 -0.03 10.23
N THR A 28 -6.64 -1.21 9.80
CA THR A 28 -6.13 -2.52 10.25
C THR A 28 -5.15 -3.04 9.23
N VAL A 29 -3.96 -3.43 9.67
CA VAL A 29 -2.88 -3.91 8.81
C VAL A 29 -2.75 -5.42 8.94
N TYR A 30 -2.65 -6.09 7.81
CA TYR A 30 -2.21 -7.48 7.70
C TYR A 30 -0.82 -7.51 7.08
N ASN A 31 0.11 -8.24 7.69
CA ASN A 31 1.42 -8.53 7.16
C ASN A 31 1.79 -9.96 7.59
N PRO A 32 2.12 -10.87 6.67
CA PRO A 32 2.44 -12.26 6.98
C PRO A 32 3.81 -12.43 7.66
N GLY A 33 4.65 -11.39 7.63
CA GLY A 33 5.98 -11.40 8.24
C GLY A 33 6.92 -12.41 7.59
N GLU A 34 7.75 -13.06 8.42
CA GLU A 34 8.77 -14.04 7.99
C GLU A 34 8.18 -15.32 7.35
N LYS A 35 6.87 -15.55 7.45
CA LYS A 35 6.20 -16.73 6.89
C LYS A 35 5.90 -16.61 5.40
N ALA A 36 6.10 -15.44 4.83
CA ALA A 36 5.88 -15.19 3.40
C ALA A 36 7.21 -14.99 2.66
N ILE A 37 7.19 -15.21 1.35
CA ILE A 37 8.33 -14.90 0.47
C ILE A 37 8.63 -13.40 0.51
N PHE A 38 7.57 -12.56 0.48
CA PHE A 38 7.67 -11.12 0.65
C PHE A 38 6.81 -10.68 1.83
N PRO A 39 7.35 -9.89 2.79
CA PRO A 39 6.60 -9.38 3.93
C PRO A 39 5.79 -8.13 3.53
N VAL A 40 4.91 -8.29 2.52
CA VAL A 40 4.05 -7.23 2.00
C VAL A 40 2.90 -6.94 2.96
N SER A 41 2.51 -5.69 3.10
CA SER A 41 1.37 -5.29 3.92
C SER A 41 0.12 -5.07 3.08
N SER A 42 -1.03 -5.49 3.62
CA SER A 42 -2.35 -5.05 3.16
C SER A 42 -3.02 -4.23 4.23
N SER A 43 -3.76 -3.20 3.84
CA SER A 43 -4.47 -2.32 4.76
C SER A 43 -5.97 -2.38 4.53
N LEU A 44 -6.74 -2.77 5.56
CA LEU A 44 -8.19 -2.63 5.56
C LEU A 44 -8.54 -1.28 6.21
N VAL A 45 -9.02 -0.35 5.40
CA VAL A 45 -9.52 0.94 5.86
C VAL A 45 -11.01 0.82 6.08
N THR A 46 -11.48 1.13 7.29
CA THR A 46 -12.90 1.04 7.66
C THR A 46 -13.42 2.40 8.11
N GLY A 47 -14.61 2.73 7.64
CA GLY A 47 -15.41 3.83 8.14
C GLY A 47 -16.56 3.34 9.04
N ASP A 48 -17.66 4.08 9.06
CA ASP A 48 -18.84 3.71 9.86
C ASP A 48 -19.55 2.48 9.32
N LYS A 49 -19.73 2.36 8.00
CA LYS A 49 -20.51 1.30 7.34
C LYS A 49 -19.70 0.49 6.34
N GLU A 50 -18.73 1.13 5.70
CA GLU A 50 -18.01 0.59 4.56
C GLU A 50 -16.53 0.31 4.88
N ALA A 51 -15.91 -0.48 4.01
CA ALA A 51 -14.50 -0.79 4.04
C ALA A 51 -13.91 -0.74 2.63
N ILE A 52 -12.63 -0.36 2.56
CA ILE A 52 -11.77 -0.47 1.37
C ILE A 52 -10.56 -1.32 1.75
N LEU A 53 -10.27 -2.34 0.95
CA LEU A 53 -9.03 -3.10 1.07
C LEU A 53 -7.97 -2.49 0.15
N ILE A 54 -6.78 -2.27 0.67
CA ILE A 54 -5.60 -1.85 -0.09
C ILE A 54 -4.64 -3.02 -0.13
N ASP A 55 -4.35 -3.48 -1.35
CA ASP A 55 -3.50 -4.61 -1.69
C ASP A 55 -3.99 -5.98 -1.17
N ALA A 56 -3.67 -7.04 -1.91
CA ALA A 56 -4.33 -8.34 -1.74
C ALA A 56 -3.38 -9.51 -1.46
N GLN A 57 -2.10 -9.25 -1.16
CA GLN A 57 -1.10 -10.26 -0.84
C GLN A 57 -0.60 -11.09 -2.03
N PHE A 58 0.44 -11.90 -1.78
CA PHE A 58 1.18 -12.64 -2.80
C PHE A 58 0.56 -13.99 -3.14
N ASP A 59 -0.20 -14.60 -2.26
CA ASP A 59 -0.76 -15.92 -2.44
C ASP A 59 -2.20 -16.04 -1.95
N VAL A 60 -2.88 -17.12 -2.37
CA VAL A 60 -4.28 -17.34 -2.03
C VAL A 60 -4.51 -17.62 -0.54
N GLN A 61 -3.50 -18.10 0.21
CA GLN A 61 -3.66 -18.37 1.64
C GLN A 61 -3.70 -17.06 2.42
N HIS A 62 -2.80 -16.12 2.10
CA HIS A 62 -2.80 -14.79 2.69
C HIS A 62 -3.97 -13.95 2.19
N GLY A 63 -4.40 -14.14 0.92
CA GLY A 63 -5.65 -13.60 0.41
C GLY A 63 -6.87 -14.07 1.20
N GLN A 64 -6.92 -15.36 1.61
CA GLN A 64 -7.98 -15.88 2.48
C GLN A 64 -7.95 -15.23 3.88
N ALA A 65 -6.77 -14.97 4.43
CA ALA A 65 -6.64 -14.24 5.70
C ALA A 65 -7.22 -12.81 5.60
N LEU A 66 -7.11 -12.16 4.44
CA LEU A 66 -7.75 -10.87 4.19
C LEU A 66 -9.28 -11.00 4.16
N VAL A 67 -9.83 -12.06 3.54
CA VAL A 67 -11.28 -12.34 3.59
C VAL A 67 -11.77 -12.44 5.03
N ASP A 68 -11.03 -13.14 5.88
CA ASP A 68 -11.38 -13.31 7.30
C ASP A 68 -11.30 -11.97 8.05
N MET A 69 -10.27 -11.16 7.78
CA MET A 69 -10.13 -9.80 8.33
C MET A 69 -11.29 -8.90 7.92
N ILE A 70 -11.70 -8.92 6.64
CA ILE A 70 -12.84 -8.14 6.12
C ILE A 70 -14.12 -8.56 6.81
N LYS A 71 -14.42 -9.87 6.86
CA LYS A 71 -15.62 -10.40 7.54
C LYS A 71 -15.65 -10.03 9.02
N LYS A 72 -14.52 -10.13 9.70
CA LYS A 72 -14.38 -9.76 11.12
C LYS A 72 -14.66 -8.28 11.37
N SER A 73 -14.39 -7.41 10.42
CA SER A 73 -14.68 -5.97 10.55
C SER A 73 -16.17 -5.66 10.64
N GLY A 74 -17.03 -6.56 10.12
CA GLY A 74 -18.47 -6.35 10.02
C GLY A 74 -18.89 -5.24 9.04
N LYS A 75 -17.93 -4.69 8.26
CA LYS A 75 -18.16 -3.60 7.32
C LYS A 75 -18.39 -4.14 5.91
N LYS A 76 -19.14 -3.38 5.09
CA LYS A 76 -19.36 -3.71 3.68
C LYS A 76 -18.11 -3.35 2.88
N LEU A 77 -17.43 -4.34 2.31
CA LEU A 77 -16.34 -4.10 1.37
C LEU A 77 -16.91 -3.51 0.07
N THR A 78 -16.49 -2.31 -0.29
CA THR A 78 -16.96 -1.60 -1.50
C THR A 78 -15.91 -1.59 -2.61
N THR A 79 -14.63 -1.59 -2.24
CA THR A 79 -13.53 -1.45 -3.18
C THR A 79 -12.31 -2.23 -2.68
N VAL A 80 -11.60 -2.85 -3.60
CA VAL A 80 -10.20 -3.26 -3.44
C VAL A 80 -9.38 -2.33 -4.33
N TYR A 81 -8.38 -1.67 -3.77
CA TYR A 81 -7.43 -0.86 -4.53
C TYR A 81 -6.06 -1.53 -4.54
N ILE A 82 -5.52 -1.76 -5.73
CA ILE A 82 -4.17 -2.31 -5.91
C ILE A 82 -3.22 -1.15 -6.15
N SER A 83 -2.28 -0.99 -5.25
CA SER A 83 -1.40 0.17 -5.21
C SER A 83 -0.09 0.00 -5.97
N ALA A 84 0.28 -1.25 -6.31
CA ALA A 84 1.46 -1.58 -7.11
C ALA A 84 1.19 -2.78 -8.02
N GLY A 85 1.89 -2.85 -9.15
CA GLY A 85 1.68 -3.88 -10.18
C GLY A 85 2.49 -5.17 -9.98
N ASP A 86 3.15 -5.34 -8.83
CA ASP A 86 3.91 -6.55 -8.51
C ASP A 86 3.02 -7.64 -7.92
N PRO A 87 3.36 -8.92 -8.15
CA PRO A 87 2.51 -10.06 -7.79
C PRO A 87 2.10 -10.10 -6.32
N ASP A 88 2.96 -9.67 -5.43
CA ASP A 88 2.73 -9.65 -3.99
C ASP A 88 1.66 -8.62 -3.54
N PHE A 89 1.24 -7.74 -4.43
CA PHE A 89 0.14 -6.81 -4.18
C PHE A 89 -1.22 -7.34 -4.67
N TYR A 90 -1.28 -8.31 -5.63
CA TYR A 90 -2.55 -8.68 -6.25
C TYR A 90 -2.81 -10.18 -6.50
N PHE A 91 -1.81 -11.08 -6.37
CA PHE A 91 -2.03 -12.52 -6.60
C PHE A 91 -3.04 -13.15 -5.62
N GLY A 92 -3.15 -12.64 -4.41
CA GLY A 92 -4.13 -13.08 -3.42
C GLY A 92 -5.57 -12.58 -3.66
N LEU A 93 -5.88 -11.95 -4.80
CA LEU A 93 -7.24 -11.48 -5.13
C LEU A 93 -8.26 -12.61 -5.31
N GLU A 94 -7.85 -13.80 -5.76
CA GLU A 94 -8.78 -14.90 -6.07
C GLU A 94 -9.76 -15.20 -4.93
N PRO A 95 -9.34 -15.48 -3.67
CA PRO A 95 -10.29 -15.72 -2.57
C PRO A 95 -11.10 -14.47 -2.19
N VAL A 96 -10.55 -13.27 -2.37
CA VAL A 96 -11.28 -12.03 -2.10
C VAL A 96 -12.43 -11.86 -3.08
N MET A 97 -12.18 -12.08 -4.38
CA MET A 97 -13.22 -12.02 -5.42
C MET A 97 -14.28 -13.11 -5.28
N ALA A 98 -13.87 -14.31 -4.85
CA ALA A 98 -14.80 -15.40 -4.56
C ALA A 98 -15.74 -15.08 -3.38
N ALA A 99 -15.23 -14.41 -2.35
CA ALA A 99 -16.00 -14.03 -1.17
C ALA A 99 -16.85 -12.77 -1.35
N PHE A 100 -16.43 -11.85 -2.23
CA PHE A 100 -17.03 -10.55 -2.48
C PHE A 100 -17.15 -10.27 -3.98
N PRO A 101 -18.01 -10.99 -4.72
CA PRO A 101 -18.05 -10.97 -6.20
C PRO A 101 -18.43 -9.61 -6.79
N ASP A 102 -19.17 -8.78 -6.05
CA ASP A 102 -19.64 -7.47 -6.51
C ASP A 102 -18.64 -6.32 -6.20
N VAL A 103 -17.50 -6.63 -5.56
CA VAL A 103 -16.51 -5.62 -5.19
C VAL A 103 -15.79 -5.10 -6.44
N LYS A 104 -15.55 -3.79 -6.48
CA LYS A 104 -14.73 -3.17 -7.53
C LYS A 104 -13.26 -3.35 -7.19
N VAL A 105 -12.47 -3.86 -8.15
CA VAL A 105 -11.00 -3.88 -8.05
C VAL A 105 -10.47 -2.76 -8.92
N LEU A 106 -9.79 -1.80 -8.33
CA LEU A 106 -9.32 -0.57 -8.95
C LEU A 106 -7.82 -0.41 -8.79
N ALA A 107 -7.17 0.27 -9.74
CA ALA A 107 -5.79 0.74 -9.66
C ALA A 107 -5.61 1.97 -10.55
N ASP A 108 -4.50 2.68 -10.42
CA ASP A 108 -4.15 3.71 -11.38
C ASP A 108 -3.67 3.11 -12.73
N GLN A 109 -3.54 3.97 -13.74
CA GLN A 109 -3.17 3.53 -15.10
C GLN A 109 -1.79 2.86 -15.12
N HIS A 110 -0.80 3.39 -14.39
CA HIS A 110 0.56 2.84 -14.35
C HIS A 110 0.56 1.39 -13.83
N VAL A 111 -0.19 1.14 -12.75
CA VAL A 111 -0.33 -0.19 -12.14
C VAL A 111 -1.01 -1.17 -13.10
N VAL A 112 -2.11 -0.76 -13.74
CA VAL A 112 -2.84 -1.61 -14.69
C VAL A 112 -1.98 -1.94 -15.91
N ASP A 113 -1.24 -0.97 -16.44
CA ASP A 113 -0.33 -1.19 -17.57
C ASP A 113 0.78 -2.16 -17.21
N HIS A 114 1.41 -2.00 -16.02
CA HIS A 114 2.45 -2.90 -15.56
C HIS A 114 1.93 -4.33 -15.36
N ILE A 115 0.76 -4.51 -14.74
CA ILE A 115 0.13 -5.82 -14.59
C ILE A 115 -0.11 -6.46 -15.95
N ASN A 116 -0.71 -5.73 -16.91
CA ASN A 116 -1.00 -6.26 -18.24
C ASN A 116 0.26 -6.69 -19.01
N GLN A 117 1.37 -5.97 -18.84
CA GLN A 117 2.64 -6.28 -19.49
C GLN A 117 3.34 -7.50 -18.88
N THR A 118 3.16 -7.75 -17.58
CA THR A 118 4.01 -8.68 -16.83
C THR A 118 3.29 -9.90 -16.25
N LYS A 119 1.96 -9.85 -16.08
CA LYS A 119 1.17 -10.84 -15.33
C LYS A 119 1.40 -12.29 -15.75
N ASP A 120 1.46 -12.57 -17.07
CA ASP A 120 1.56 -13.94 -17.56
C ASP A 120 2.97 -14.53 -17.31
N ALA A 121 4.02 -13.71 -17.52
CA ALA A 121 5.38 -14.09 -17.22
C ALA A 121 5.61 -14.27 -15.71
N LYS A 122 5.08 -13.35 -14.90
CA LYS A 122 5.16 -13.41 -13.43
C LYS A 122 4.36 -14.60 -12.88
N LEU A 123 3.16 -14.90 -13.41
CA LEU A 123 2.40 -16.09 -13.00
C LEU A 123 3.15 -17.38 -13.33
N SER A 124 3.72 -17.49 -14.55
CA SER A 124 4.51 -18.64 -14.95
C SER A 124 5.75 -18.86 -14.06
N TYR A 125 6.43 -17.78 -13.70
CA TYR A 125 7.62 -17.83 -12.85
C TYR A 125 7.30 -18.20 -11.40
N TRP A 126 6.28 -17.55 -10.81
CA TRP A 126 5.98 -17.70 -9.39
C TRP A 126 5.11 -18.92 -9.05
N SER A 127 4.29 -19.44 -9.98
CA SER A 127 3.40 -20.56 -9.68
C SER A 127 4.13 -21.81 -9.18
N PRO A 128 5.26 -22.26 -9.75
CA PRO A 128 6.00 -23.40 -9.21
C PRO A 128 6.54 -23.16 -7.79
N ILE A 129 6.91 -21.91 -7.47
CA ILE A 129 7.47 -21.52 -6.18
C ILE A 129 6.37 -21.44 -5.11
N LEU A 130 5.22 -20.85 -5.47
CA LEU A 130 4.05 -20.73 -4.59
C LEU A 130 3.32 -22.08 -4.40
N GLY A 131 3.43 -23.00 -5.36
CA GLY A 131 2.77 -24.30 -5.30
C GLY A 131 1.25 -24.17 -5.12
N LYS A 132 0.71 -24.67 -4.03
CA LYS A 132 -0.74 -24.58 -3.69
C LYS A 132 -1.19 -23.15 -3.36
N GLY A 133 -0.27 -22.24 -3.09
CA GLY A 133 -0.53 -20.82 -2.85
C GLY A 133 -0.70 -20.00 -4.12
N ALA A 134 -0.35 -20.56 -5.29
CA ALA A 134 -0.50 -19.87 -6.57
C ALA A 134 -1.98 -19.65 -6.92
N PRO A 135 -2.37 -18.45 -7.42
CA PRO A 135 -3.71 -18.24 -7.94
C PRO A 135 -3.94 -19.05 -9.22
N LYS A 136 -5.16 -19.55 -9.41
CA LYS A 136 -5.57 -20.24 -10.63
C LYS A 136 -5.98 -19.27 -11.73
N SER A 137 -6.39 -18.08 -11.34
CA SER A 137 -6.78 -16.98 -12.23
C SER A 137 -6.35 -15.64 -11.65
N LEU A 138 -6.03 -14.69 -12.53
CA LEU A 138 -5.65 -13.35 -12.13
C LEU A 138 -6.78 -12.38 -12.41
N THR A 139 -7.04 -11.51 -11.45
CA THR A 139 -7.93 -10.36 -11.61
C THR A 139 -7.10 -9.14 -11.96
N VAL A 140 -7.32 -8.56 -13.14
CA VAL A 140 -6.71 -7.28 -13.53
C VAL A 140 -7.61 -6.15 -13.03
N PRO A 141 -7.10 -5.18 -12.25
CA PRO A 141 -7.88 -4.05 -11.80
C PRO A 141 -8.42 -3.20 -12.95
N GLN A 142 -9.56 -2.55 -12.71
CA GLN A 142 -10.06 -1.52 -13.60
C GLN A 142 -9.30 -0.21 -13.37
N VAL A 143 -9.03 0.53 -14.45
CA VAL A 143 -8.35 1.84 -14.34
C VAL A 143 -9.23 2.83 -13.60
N MET A 144 -8.68 3.45 -12.58
CA MET A 144 -9.26 4.58 -11.89
C MET A 144 -8.51 5.86 -12.26
N THR A 145 -9.24 6.85 -12.77
CA THR A 145 -8.68 8.16 -13.16
C THR A 145 -8.83 9.22 -12.06
N ALA A 146 -9.71 8.98 -11.08
CA ALA A 146 -9.88 9.88 -9.96
C ALA A 146 -8.65 9.79 -9.02
N SER A 147 -8.21 10.94 -8.50
CA SER A 147 -7.05 11.04 -7.60
C SER A 147 -7.36 10.68 -6.14
N HIS A 148 -8.55 10.15 -5.85
CA HIS A 148 -8.95 9.74 -4.51
C HIS A 148 -10.04 8.68 -4.54
N LEU A 149 -10.07 7.86 -3.51
CA LEU A 149 -11.19 6.99 -3.12
C LEU A 149 -12.06 7.73 -2.10
N THR A 150 -13.34 7.34 -2.01
CA THR A 150 -14.25 7.85 -0.99
C THR A 150 -14.75 6.69 -0.12
N LEU A 151 -14.70 6.85 1.19
CA LEU A 151 -15.16 5.87 2.18
C LEU A 151 -16.01 6.57 3.23
N ASP A 152 -17.31 6.27 3.27
CA ASP A 152 -18.29 6.93 4.17
C ASP A 152 -18.19 8.48 4.15
N GLY A 153 -17.93 9.06 2.97
CA GLY A 153 -17.77 10.51 2.77
C GLY A 153 -16.35 11.06 2.99
N GLU A 154 -15.46 10.28 3.59
CA GLU A 154 -14.06 10.66 3.81
C GLU A 154 -13.20 10.35 2.56
N LYS A 155 -12.22 11.21 2.29
CA LYS A 155 -11.31 11.04 1.15
C LYS A 155 -10.05 10.28 1.55
N ILE A 156 -9.64 9.36 0.68
CA ILE A 156 -8.33 8.71 0.69
C ILE A 156 -7.66 9.10 -0.63
N GLU A 157 -6.70 9.98 -0.56
CA GLU A 157 -6.02 10.55 -1.74
C GLU A 157 -4.93 9.60 -2.26
N ILE A 158 -4.77 9.53 -3.58
CA ILE A 158 -3.65 8.82 -4.22
C ILE A 158 -2.58 9.86 -4.53
N LYS A 159 -1.46 9.76 -3.85
CA LYS A 159 -0.29 10.62 -4.06
C LYS A 159 0.67 9.97 -5.04
N GLU A 160 1.42 10.78 -5.78
CA GLU A 160 2.36 10.33 -6.83
C GLU A 160 1.69 9.41 -7.86
N MET A 161 0.38 9.60 -8.10
CA MET A 161 -0.45 8.79 -8.99
C MET A 161 0.18 8.64 -10.38
N ASN A 162 0.03 7.47 -10.99
CA ASN A 162 0.63 7.08 -12.27
C ASN A 162 2.18 7.07 -12.27
N THR A 163 2.77 6.83 -11.11
CA THR A 163 4.22 6.59 -10.97
C THR A 163 4.48 5.34 -10.13
N PRO A 164 5.67 4.74 -10.21
CA PRO A 164 6.04 3.61 -9.35
C PRO A 164 6.14 3.97 -7.86
N ASN A 165 6.07 5.26 -7.52
CA ASN A 165 6.16 5.74 -6.15
C ASN A 165 4.80 6.14 -5.56
N ALA A 166 3.69 5.70 -6.17
CA ALA A 166 2.34 6.00 -5.71
C ALA A 166 2.09 5.41 -4.30
N TYR A 167 1.35 6.15 -3.48
CA TYR A 167 0.88 5.73 -2.15
C TYR A 167 -0.46 6.38 -1.83
N LEU A 168 -1.17 5.87 -0.81
CA LEU A 168 -2.44 6.42 -0.37
C LEU A 168 -2.25 7.27 0.89
N TRP A 169 -3.01 8.34 0.96
CA TRP A 169 -3.04 9.29 2.06
C TRP A 169 -4.46 9.53 2.56
N ALA A 170 -4.73 9.25 3.84
CA ALA A 170 -5.98 9.56 4.51
C ALA A 170 -5.81 10.80 5.41
N PRO A 171 -6.18 12.01 4.93
CA PRO A 171 -5.93 13.26 5.66
C PRO A 171 -6.61 13.32 7.02
N SER A 172 -7.84 12.81 7.13
CA SER A 172 -8.64 12.87 8.35
C SER A 172 -8.01 12.13 9.54
N ILE A 173 -7.18 11.13 9.24
CA ILE A 173 -6.45 10.33 10.25
C ILE A 173 -4.93 10.47 10.11
N LYS A 174 -4.44 11.38 9.25
CA LYS A 174 -3.01 11.65 8.99
C LYS A 174 -2.19 10.36 8.81
N THR A 175 -2.73 9.41 8.06
CA THR A 175 -2.12 8.09 7.85
C THR A 175 -1.83 7.88 6.37
N ALA A 176 -0.60 7.43 6.06
CA ALA A 176 -0.21 6.95 4.73
C ALA A 176 -0.04 5.43 4.73
N PHE A 177 -0.39 4.78 3.62
CA PHE A 177 -0.33 3.32 3.44
C PHE A 177 -0.36 2.94 1.96
N GLY A 178 -0.04 1.67 1.68
CA GLY A 178 -0.02 1.13 0.31
C GLY A 178 1.18 1.60 -0.51
N GLY A 179 1.36 0.98 -1.66
CA GLY A 179 2.48 1.24 -2.57
C GLY A 179 3.81 0.61 -2.15
N VAL A 180 4.74 0.66 -3.07
CA VAL A 180 6.11 0.14 -2.90
C VAL A 180 7.05 1.12 -2.20
N PRO A 181 6.79 2.45 -2.11
CA PRO A 181 7.85 3.39 -1.80
C PRO A 181 8.36 3.35 -0.35
N VAL A 182 7.70 2.66 0.58
CA VAL A 182 8.12 2.64 2.00
C VAL A 182 8.42 1.23 2.48
N TYR A 183 9.63 1.04 3.00
CA TYR A 183 10.15 -0.21 3.55
C TYR A 183 10.55 -0.05 5.01
N HIS A 184 10.62 -1.17 5.76
CA HIS A 184 11.24 -1.20 7.08
C HIS A 184 11.67 -2.60 7.48
N GLY A 185 12.84 -2.72 8.14
CA GLY A 185 13.34 -3.98 8.69
C GLY A 185 13.79 -5.02 7.65
N VAL A 186 13.86 -4.64 6.37
CA VAL A 186 14.36 -5.44 5.25
C VAL A 186 15.27 -4.60 4.38
N HIS A 187 16.12 -5.24 3.56
CA HIS A 187 16.78 -4.53 2.46
C HIS A 187 15.74 -4.06 1.45
N VAL A 188 15.92 -2.82 0.96
CA VAL A 188 14.97 -2.23 0.00
C VAL A 188 15.17 -2.87 -1.37
N TRP A 189 14.07 -3.23 -2.02
CA TRP A 189 14.10 -3.77 -3.37
C TRP A 189 14.53 -2.71 -4.39
N MET A 190 15.72 -2.87 -4.97
CA MET A 190 16.32 -1.86 -5.85
C MET A 190 16.35 -2.27 -7.33
N ALA A 191 15.87 -3.48 -7.67
CA ALA A 191 15.93 -3.99 -9.04
C ALA A 191 15.10 -3.16 -10.04
N ASP A 192 13.97 -2.60 -9.60
CA ASP A 192 13.09 -1.77 -10.44
C ASP A 192 13.53 -0.31 -10.54
N SER A 193 14.51 0.12 -9.71
CA SER A 193 15.01 1.50 -9.68
C SER A 193 16.44 1.60 -10.23
N GLN A 194 16.61 1.18 -11.51
CA GLN A 194 17.92 1.01 -12.14
C GLN A 194 18.63 2.33 -12.50
N THR A 195 17.91 3.44 -12.65
CA THR A 195 18.51 4.71 -13.04
C THR A 195 18.65 5.66 -11.85
N LYS A 196 19.66 6.55 -11.92
CA LYS A 196 19.82 7.62 -10.93
C LYS A 196 18.58 8.51 -10.84
N SER A 197 17.92 8.77 -11.99
CA SER A 197 16.70 9.57 -12.04
C SER A 197 15.54 8.87 -11.29
N ALA A 198 15.35 7.55 -11.48
CA ALA A 198 14.33 6.78 -10.77
C ALA A 198 14.53 6.86 -9.26
N ARG A 199 15.77 6.64 -8.77
CA ARG A 199 16.12 6.74 -7.35
C ARG A 199 15.95 8.15 -6.80
N SER A 200 16.30 9.18 -7.58
CA SER A 200 16.09 10.59 -7.17
C SER A 200 14.59 10.94 -7.07
N ASN A 201 13.77 10.45 -8.01
CA ASN A 201 12.32 10.65 -7.97
C ASN A 201 11.70 9.92 -6.78
N TRP A 202 12.22 8.74 -6.42
CA TRP A 202 11.80 8.02 -5.23
C TRP A 202 12.10 8.81 -3.95
N VAL A 203 13.32 9.31 -3.79
CA VAL A 203 13.68 10.18 -2.65
C VAL A 203 12.76 11.39 -2.58
N LYS A 204 12.47 12.05 -3.72
CA LYS A 204 11.53 13.18 -3.78
C LYS A 204 10.11 12.80 -3.34
N ALA A 205 9.61 11.64 -3.75
CA ALA A 205 8.29 11.15 -3.32
C ALA A 205 8.25 10.93 -1.79
N LEU A 206 9.32 10.38 -1.20
CA LEU A 206 9.45 10.23 0.24
C LEU A 206 9.52 11.58 0.97
N ASP A 207 10.22 12.58 0.41
CA ASP A 207 10.25 13.94 0.97
C ASP A 207 8.86 14.60 0.88
N ASN A 208 8.11 14.40 -0.22
CA ASN A 208 6.73 14.85 -0.35
C ASN A 208 5.82 14.19 0.70
N LEU A 209 5.99 12.90 0.97
CA LEU A 209 5.26 12.19 2.02
C LEU A 209 5.57 12.78 3.41
N LEU A 210 6.84 13.05 3.72
CA LEU A 210 7.24 13.70 4.98
C LEU A 210 6.62 15.10 5.13
N ALA A 211 6.51 15.85 4.02
CA ALA A 211 5.91 17.19 4.02
C ALA A 211 4.41 17.18 4.38
N LEU A 212 3.70 16.07 4.20
CA LEU A 212 2.31 15.89 4.66
C LEU A 212 2.20 15.78 6.19
N LYS A 213 3.32 15.62 6.90
CA LYS A 213 3.39 15.46 8.37
C LYS A 213 2.50 14.30 8.86
N PRO A 214 2.68 13.08 8.33
CA PRO A 214 1.88 11.93 8.75
C PRO A 214 2.15 11.61 10.23
N GLU A 215 1.08 11.22 10.94
CA GLU A 215 1.17 10.68 12.29
C GLU A 215 1.45 9.17 12.27
N ARG A 216 1.05 8.51 11.20
CA ARG A 216 1.28 7.08 10.95
C ARG A 216 1.63 6.83 9.50
N VAL A 217 2.61 5.96 9.27
CA VAL A 217 2.92 5.41 7.94
C VAL A 217 2.97 3.89 8.06
N VAL A 218 2.19 3.20 7.23
CA VAL A 218 2.24 1.75 7.07
C VAL A 218 3.17 1.45 5.90
N PRO A 219 4.35 0.82 6.13
CA PRO A 219 5.22 0.46 5.02
C PRO A 219 4.57 -0.58 4.12
N GLY A 220 4.83 -0.52 2.80
CA GLY A 220 4.40 -1.55 1.86
C GLY A 220 5.04 -2.90 2.17
N HIS A 221 6.32 -2.88 2.54
CA HIS A 221 7.06 -4.07 2.97
C HIS A 221 7.75 -3.82 4.31
N PHE A 222 7.53 -4.71 5.27
CA PHE A 222 8.28 -4.62 6.52
C PHE A 222 8.37 -5.96 7.26
N LEU A 223 9.45 -6.15 8.01
CA LEU A 223 9.60 -7.21 9.00
C LEU A 223 9.55 -6.65 10.41
N GLY A 224 9.09 -7.48 11.34
CA GLY A 224 8.93 -7.10 12.74
C GLY A 224 7.73 -6.19 12.97
N THR A 225 7.85 -5.28 13.92
CA THR A 225 6.79 -4.32 14.25
C THR A 225 6.90 -3.09 13.35
N ALA A 226 5.79 -2.70 12.71
CA ALA A 226 5.75 -1.46 11.95
C ALA A 226 6.18 -0.27 12.85
N PRO A 227 7.13 0.56 12.40
CA PRO A 227 7.63 1.66 13.21
C PRO A 227 6.57 2.74 13.38
N LYS A 228 6.67 3.50 14.47
CA LYS A 228 5.78 4.63 14.73
C LYS A 228 6.16 5.85 13.89
N GLY A 229 5.16 6.67 13.58
CA GLY A 229 5.36 7.95 12.90
C GLY A 229 5.97 7.79 11.51
N THR A 230 7.03 8.52 11.23
CA THR A 230 7.69 8.61 9.92
C THR A 230 9.00 7.81 9.82
N ALA A 231 9.33 7.01 10.82
CA ALA A 231 10.64 6.33 10.90
C ALA A 231 10.90 5.40 9.68
N ALA A 232 9.86 4.73 9.15
CA ALA A 232 10.00 3.91 7.94
C ALA A 232 10.32 4.75 6.70
N VAL A 233 9.71 5.92 6.57
CA VAL A 233 9.97 6.84 5.44
C VAL A 233 11.41 7.34 5.48
N THR A 234 11.88 7.77 6.65
CA THR A 234 13.26 8.20 6.86
C THR A 234 14.24 7.06 6.58
N PHE A 235 13.96 5.85 7.10
CA PHE A 235 14.76 4.66 6.83
C PHE A 235 14.89 4.40 5.32
N THR A 236 13.78 4.38 4.59
CA THR A 236 13.80 4.07 3.15
C THR A 236 14.54 5.15 2.37
N ARG A 237 14.29 6.44 2.68
CA ARG A 237 15.01 7.55 2.06
C ARG A 237 16.52 7.44 2.26
N ASP A 238 16.96 7.22 3.49
CA ASP A 238 18.37 7.09 3.84
C ASP A 238 19.00 5.84 3.19
N TYR A 239 18.22 4.74 3.07
CA TYR A 239 18.65 3.55 2.36
C TYR A 239 18.88 3.82 0.87
N VAL A 240 17.94 4.44 0.17
CA VAL A 240 18.06 4.77 -1.27
C VAL A 240 19.24 5.71 -1.51
N GLN A 241 19.44 6.71 -0.66
CA GLN A 241 20.60 7.61 -0.74
C GLN A 241 21.93 6.88 -0.48
N ARG A 242 21.94 5.98 0.49
CA ARG A 242 23.12 5.16 0.80
C ARG A 242 23.42 4.18 -0.33
N PHE A 243 22.39 3.56 -0.90
CA PHE A 243 22.53 2.68 -2.06
C PHE A 243 23.23 3.40 -3.23
N GLU A 244 22.81 4.63 -3.56
CA GLU A 244 23.45 5.44 -4.61
C GLU A 244 24.93 5.70 -4.31
N GLN A 245 25.28 5.98 -3.04
CA GLN A 245 26.66 6.20 -2.61
C GLN A 245 27.52 4.95 -2.72
N GLU A 246 26.99 3.80 -2.34
CA GLU A 246 27.73 2.53 -2.43
C GLU A 246 27.83 2.04 -3.87
N LEU A 247 26.78 2.22 -4.68
CA LEU A 247 26.77 1.91 -6.11
C LEU A 247 27.87 2.69 -6.86
N ALA A 248 28.07 3.96 -6.52
CA ALA A 248 29.11 4.79 -7.15
C ALA A 248 30.55 4.33 -6.84
N LYS A 249 30.76 3.56 -5.76
CA LYS A 249 32.08 3.06 -5.32
C LYS A 249 32.34 1.63 -5.75
N ALA A 250 31.27 0.83 -5.87
CA ALA A 250 31.36 -0.60 -6.15
C ALA A 250 31.82 -0.86 -7.59
N LYS A 251 32.63 -1.91 -7.78
CA LYS A 251 33.09 -2.38 -9.09
C LYS A 251 32.28 -3.59 -9.57
N ASN A 252 31.55 -4.26 -8.69
CA ASN A 252 30.72 -5.42 -8.93
C ASN A 252 29.63 -5.53 -7.85
N SER A 253 28.68 -6.44 -8.05
CA SER A 253 27.56 -6.65 -7.13
C SER A 253 28.01 -7.08 -5.72
N ASP A 254 29.06 -7.90 -5.59
CA ASP A 254 29.56 -8.34 -4.28
C ASP A 254 30.04 -7.15 -3.44
N GLN A 255 30.78 -6.21 -4.04
CA GLN A 255 31.22 -5.00 -3.33
C GLN A 255 30.06 -4.10 -2.93
N LEU A 256 29.01 -3.99 -3.77
CA LEU A 256 27.81 -3.24 -3.45
C LEU A 256 27.07 -3.89 -2.27
N ILE A 257 26.88 -5.23 -2.31
CA ILE A 257 26.27 -6.00 -1.23
C ILE A 257 27.02 -5.80 0.09
N ASP A 258 28.35 -5.93 0.06
CA ASP A 258 29.20 -5.75 1.25
C ASP A 258 29.10 -4.33 1.82
N GLY A 259 29.03 -3.32 0.97
CA GLY A 259 28.84 -1.91 1.35
C GLY A 259 27.49 -1.71 2.06
N LEU A 260 26.41 -2.28 1.51
CA LEU A 260 25.07 -2.18 2.07
C LEU A 260 24.94 -2.98 3.38
N LYS A 261 25.51 -4.19 3.48
CA LYS A 261 25.55 -4.97 4.72
C LYS A 261 26.30 -4.25 5.85
N LYS A 262 27.39 -3.55 5.52
CA LYS A 262 28.11 -2.71 6.48
C LYS A 262 27.31 -1.49 6.92
N ALA A 263 26.56 -0.88 6.00
CA ALA A 263 25.73 0.28 6.30
C ALA A 263 24.48 -0.07 7.13
N PHE A 264 23.92 -1.27 6.91
CA PHE A 264 22.68 -1.75 7.52
C PHE A 264 22.86 -3.15 8.13
N PRO A 265 23.71 -3.31 9.16
CA PRO A 265 24.14 -4.63 9.67
C PRO A 265 23.02 -5.41 10.39
N SER A 266 21.93 -4.76 10.74
CA SER A 266 20.78 -5.40 11.43
C SER A 266 19.72 -5.95 10.47
N LEU A 267 19.83 -5.67 9.16
CA LEU A 267 18.87 -6.17 8.20
C LEU A 267 19.18 -7.63 7.80
N PRO A 268 18.16 -8.48 7.64
CA PRO A 268 18.35 -9.82 7.12
C PRO A 268 18.84 -9.76 5.67
N VAL A 269 19.82 -10.60 5.34
CA VAL A 269 20.30 -10.73 3.96
C VAL A 269 19.37 -11.69 3.23
N ASP A 270 18.80 -11.21 2.14
CA ASP A 270 17.85 -11.94 1.31
C ASP A 270 18.25 -11.90 -0.19
N ASP A 271 17.52 -12.64 -1.01
CA ASP A 271 17.72 -12.65 -2.46
C ASP A 271 17.44 -11.30 -3.10
N GLY A 272 16.58 -10.47 -2.49
CA GLY A 272 16.25 -9.11 -2.97
C GLY A 272 17.46 -8.19 -2.99
N LEU A 273 18.30 -8.24 -1.95
CA LEU A 273 19.56 -7.52 -1.92
C LEU A 273 20.50 -7.96 -3.05
N ALA A 274 20.64 -9.29 -3.26
CA ALA A 274 21.52 -9.83 -4.29
C ALA A 274 21.04 -9.50 -5.71
N ILE A 275 19.74 -9.64 -5.97
CA ILE A 275 19.12 -9.30 -7.26
C ILE A 275 19.27 -7.79 -7.52
N GLY A 276 18.89 -6.95 -6.56
CA GLY A 276 19.00 -5.51 -6.69
C GLY A 276 20.42 -5.03 -6.98
N ALA A 277 21.43 -5.63 -6.34
CA ALA A 277 22.83 -5.33 -6.59
C ALA A 277 23.28 -5.75 -8.00
N LYS A 278 23.00 -7.01 -8.41
CA LYS A 278 23.38 -7.51 -9.75
C LYS A 278 22.73 -6.71 -10.88
N VAL A 279 21.46 -6.36 -10.74
CA VAL A 279 20.74 -5.56 -11.74
C VAL A 279 21.36 -4.17 -11.89
N ASN A 280 21.60 -3.49 -10.78
CA ASN A 280 22.17 -2.12 -10.82
C ASN A 280 23.65 -2.09 -11.20
N MET A 281 24.39 -3.21 -11.07
CA MET A 281 25.75 -3.35 -11.57
C MET A 281 25.82 -3.84 -13.04
N GLY A 282 24.67 -4.11 -13.67
CA GLY A 282 24.60 -4.60 -15.05
C GLY A 282 24.99 -6.08 -15.23
N GLU A 283 25.04 -6.84 -14.14
CA GLU A 283 25.40 -8.27 -14.13
C GLU A 283 24.16 -9.16 -14.33
N MET A 284 22.96 -8.58 -14.22
CA MET A 284 21.69 -9.28 -14.42
C MET A 284 20.71 -8.37 -15.17
N LYS A 285 19.95 -8.95 -16.09
CA LYS A 285 18.79 -8.28 -16.71
C LYS A 285 17.55 -8.51 -15.85
N TRP A 286 16.77 -7.45 -15.71
CA TRP A 286 15.53 -7.46 -14.93
C TRP A 286 14.37 -6.88 -15.74
#